data_31a9fb9214d74a33f2411162f298f05f
#
_entry.id   31a9fb9214d74a33f2411162f298f05f
#
_cell.length_a   1.000
_cell.length_b   1.000
_cell.length_c   1.000
_cell.angle_alpha   90.00
_cell.angle_beta   90.00
_cell.angle_gamma   90.00
#
_symmetry.space_group_name_H-M   'P 1'
#
loop_
_entity.id
_entity.type
_entity.pdbx_description
1 polymer ?
#
loop_
_entity_poly.entity_id
_entity_poly.type
_entity_poly.pdbx_seq_one_letter_code
_entity_poly.pdbx_strand_id
1 'polypeptide(L)'
;MRAAGRISSRHLPLPFILMRCEDIASNPDFRRLSAVPDIAVDLRYAGVDNFVGRDLYGSLDCAWLHHLAAAGLERAVTLLAREAPGHRLLVLDALRPHRVQIQLWDHLDGTDMRQYVADPARGSIHSFGMALDATLIDPQGRELDMGSGFDEMTERSHPRLEARHLATGALTHEQHRNRELLRHALCQSGFQGIDNEWWHFEMLERQHVRERFVRVE
;
A
#
# COMPACT_ATOMS: atom_id res chain seq x y z
N MET A 1 44.04 26.86 -25.76
CA MET A 1 43.21 25.64 -25.58
C MET A 1 42.10 25.95 -24.59
N ARG A 2 40.85 26.01 -25.05
CA ARG A 2 39.67 26.29 -24.25
C ARG A 2 39.04 24.95 -23.89
N ALA A 3 38.89 24.66 -22.61
CA ALA A 3 38.22 23.46 -22.11
C ALA A 3 36.69 23.57 -22.40
N ALA A 4 36.15 22.62 -23.15
CA ALA A 4 34.72 22.49 -23.36
C ALA A 4 34.08 21.89 -22.10
N GLY A 5 33.28 22.70 -21.40
CA GLY A 5 32.48 22.23 -20.28
C GLY A 5 31.41 21.25 -20.78
N ARG A 6 31.41 20.03 -20.23
CA ARG A 6 30.33 19.05 -20.42
C ARG A 6 29.06 19.59 -19.78
N ILE A 7 28.08 19.91 -20.60
CA ILE A 7 26.71 20.18 -20.14
C ILE A 7 26.14 18.85 -19.71
N SER A 8 25.97 18.67 -18.40
CA SER A 8 25.21 17.56 -17.82
C SER A 8 23.75 17.72 -18.26
N SER A 9 23.27 16.83 -19.11
CA SER A 9 21.85 16.72 -19.44
C SER A 9 21.10 16.33 -18.16
N ARG A 10 20.52 17.30 -17.47
CA ARG A 10 19.53 17.04 -16.44
C ARG A 10 18.37 16.32 -17.13
N HIS A 11 18.18 15.03 -16.82
CA HIS A 11 16.96 14.30 -17.16
C HIS A 11 15.82 15.02 -16.46
N LEU A 12 15.04 15.79 -17.22
CA LEU A 12 13.73 16.22 -16.77
C LEU A 12 12.89 14.96 -16.59
N PRO A 13 12.20 14.78 -15.45
CA PRO A 13 11.31 13.65 -15.30
C PRO A 13 10.28 13.69 -16.42
N LEU A 14 10.08 12.55 -17.10
CA LEU A 14 9.03 12.42 -18.10
C LEU A 14 7.69 12.76 -17.42
N PRO A 15 6.80 13.52 -18.08
CA PRO A 15 5.48 13.80 -17.53
C PRO A 15 4.76 12.48 -17.28
N PHE A 16 4.14 12.33 -16.08
CA PHE A 16 3.32 11.18 -15.79
C PHE A 16 2.23 11.00 -16.84
N ILE A 17 1.99 9.77 -17.27
CA ILE A 17 0.77 9.43 -18.00
C ILE A 17 -0.36 9.49 -16.97
N LEU A 18 -1.31 10.39 -17.15
CA LEU A 18 -2.35 10.67 -16.16
C LEU A 18 -3.69 10.09 -16.60
N MET A 19 -4.47 9.62 -15.65
CA MET A 19 -5.84 9.13 -15.86
C MET A 19 -6.72 9.59 -14.70
N ARG A 20 -7.96 9.94 -14.98
CA ARG A 20 -8.94 10.24 -13.91
C ARG A 20 -9.42 8.96 -13.25
N CYS A 21 -9.61 8.99 -11.92
CA CYS A 21 -10.13 7.85 -11.17
C CYS A 21 -11.51 7.41 -11.68
N GLU A 22 -12.34 8.36 -12.08
CA GLU A 22 -13.69 8.12 -12.59
C GLU A 22 -13.71 7.30 -13.89
N ASP A 23 -12.61 7.28 -14.63
CA ASP A 23 -12.49 6.59 -15.93
C ASP A 23 -11.83 5.20 -15.78
N ILE A 24 -11.46 4.78 -14.55
CA ILE A 24 -10.66 3.57 -14.30
C ILE A 24 -11.32 2.30 -14.82
N ALA A 25 -12.64 2.19 -14.73
CA ALA A 25 -13.38 1.02 -15.18
C ALA A 25 -13.28 0.77 -16.69
N SER A 26 -12.87 1.77 -17.46
CA SER A 26 -12.67 1.66 -18.92
C SER A 26 -11.24 1.22 -19.29
N ASN A 27 -10.30 1.23 -18.33
CA ASN A 27 -8.90 0.89 -18.58
C ASN A 27 -8.62 -0.59 -18.28
N PRO A 28 -8.26 -1.40 -19.30
CA PRO A 28 -8.02 -2.84 -19.12
C PRO A 28 -6.80 -3.17 -18.26
N ASP A 29 -5.93 -2.20 -18.00
CA ASP A 29 -4.78 -2.41 -17.11
C ASP A 29 -5.18 -2.49 -15.65
N PHE A 30 -6.40 -2.08 -15.28
CA PHE A 30 -6.89 -2.13 -13.92
C PHE A 30 -7.92 -3.23 -13.74
N ARG A 31 -7.89 -3.85 -12.56
CA ARG A 31 -8.77 -4.92 -12.17
C ARG A 31 -9.44 -4.61 -10.84
N ARG A 32 -10.75 -4.77 -10.79
CA ARG A 32 -11.52 -4.53 -9.57
C ARG A 32 -11.23 -5.59 -8.52
N LEU A 33 -11.12 -5.21 -7.24
CA LEU A 33 -10.89 -6.14 -6.13
C LEU A 33 -11.98 -7.20 -6.01
N SER A 34 -13.23 -6.87 -6.36
CA SER A 34 -14.33 -7.84 -6.37
C SER A 34 -14.14 -9.00 -7.37
N ALA A 35 -13.19 -8.88 -8.30
CA ALA A 35 -12.82 -9.97 -9.22
C ALA A 35 -11.72 -10.89 -8.66
N VAL A 36 -11.14 -10.56 -7.49
CA VAL A 36 -10.19 -11.40 -6.77
C VAL A 36 -10.99 -12.22 -5.74
N PRO A 37 -11.04 -13.56 -5.86
CA PRO A 37 -11.80 -14.38 -4.94
C PRO A 37 -11.16 -14.44 -3.54
N ASP A 38 -11.96 -14.78 -2.55
CA ASP A 38 -11.51 -15.11 -1.18
C ASP A 38 -10.73 -14.02 -0.43
N ILE A 39 -10.90 -12.76 -0.82
CA ILE A 39 -10.46 -11.60 -0.04
C ILE A 39 -11.64 -10.94 0.67
N ALA A 40 -11.35 -10.18 1.72
CA ALA A 40 -12.25 -9.16 2.24
C ALA A 40 -11.71 -7.77 1.86
N VAL A 41 -12.59 -6.78 1.75
CA VAL A 41 -12.23 -5.41 1.40
C VAL A 41 -12.95 -4.46 2.35
N ASP A 42 -12.17 -3.62 3.03
CA ASP A 42 -12.65 -2.55 3.90
C ASP A 42 -11.72 -1.34 3.73
N LEU A 43 -11.96 -0.54 2.69
CA LEU A 43 -11.12 0.60 2.37
C LEU A 43 -11.29 1.69 3.45
N ARG A 44 -10.33 1.81 4.34
CA ARG A 44 -10.37 2.69 5.52
C ARG A 44 -10.52 4.17 5.15
N TYR A 45 -10.01 4.59 4.00
CA TYR A 45 -10.18 5.97 3.52
C TYR A 45 -11.55 6.25 2.88
N ALA A 46 -12.39 5.23 2.69
CA ALA A 46 -13.80 5.39 2.32
C ALA A 46 -14.73 5.58 3.55
N GLY A 47 -14.17 5.75 4.73
CA GLY A 47 -14.91 5.95 5.98
C GLY A 47 -14.14 6.88 6.92
N VAL A 48 -14.46 6.79 8.20
CA VAL A 48 -13.85 7.61 9.26
C VAL A 48 -12.74 6.87 10.02
N ASP A 49 -12.57 5.58 9.79
CA ASP A 49 -11.59 4.74 10.50
C ASP A 49 -10.21 4.80 9.84
N ASN A 50 -9.64 6.01 9.83
CA ASN A 50 -8.32 6.35 9.35
C ASN A 50 -7.74 7.51 10.16
N PHE A 51 -6.45 7.82 10.01
CA PHE A 51 -5.78 8.85 10.83
C PHE A 51 -6.31 10.28 10.59
N VAL A 52 -7.00 10.52 9.48
CA VAL A 52 -7.62 11.84 9.18
C VAL A 52 -8.99 11.98 9.85
N GLY A 53 -9.65 10.85 10.20
CA GLY A 53 -10.95 10.82 10.85
C GLY A 53 -12.14 11.21 9.95
N ARG A 54 -11.99 11.10 8.62
CA ARG A 54 -13.05 11.43 7.67
C ARG A 54 -12.96 10.57 6.40
N ASP A 55 -14.08 10.48 5.69
CA ASP A 55 -14.13 9.90 4.34
C ASP A 55 -13.34 10.80 3.35
N LEU A 56 -12.31 10.22 2.74
CA LEU A 56 -11.46 10.89 1.74
C LEU A 56 -11.79 10.46 0.30
N TYR A 57 -12.44 9.32 0.15
CA TYR A 57 -12.80 8.78 -1.16
C TYR A 57 -14.14 9.31 -1.67
N GLY A 58 -15.10 9.55 -0.76
CA GLY A 58 -16.43 10.04 -1.13
C GLY A 58 -17.10 9.11 -2.13
N SER A 59 -17.37 9.63 -3.34
CA SER A 59 -17.98 8.84 -4.43
C SER A 59 -17.00 8.10 -5.33
N LEU A 60 -15.69 8.17 -5.03
CA LEU A 60 -14.67 7.47 -5.84
C LEU A 60 -14.69 5.97 -5.58
N ASP A 61 -14.72 5.19 -6.64
CA ASP A 61 -14.49 3.75 -6.55
C ASP A 61 -12.97 3.48 -6.55
N CYS A 62 -12.41 3.28 -5.37
CA CYS A 62 -10.98 3.01 -5.15
C CYS A 62 -10.66 1.51 -4.97
N ALA A 63 -11.64 0.63 -5.13
CA ALA A 63 -11.48 -0.82 -5.00
C ALA A 63 -10.85 -1.45 -6.26
N TRP A 64 -9.70 -0.91 -6.70
CA TRP A 64 -8.98 -1.34 -7.90
C TRP A 64 -7.50 -1.54 -7.64
N LEU A 65 -6.89 -2.45 -8.39
CA LEU A 65 -5.43 -2.60 -8.51
C LEU A 65 -5.07 -2.68 -10.01
N HIS A 66 -3.84 -2.32 -10.33
CA HIS A 66 -3.27 -2.69 -11.62
C HIS A 66 -3.27 -4.22 -11.75
N HIS A 67 -3.50 -4.76 -12.96
CA HIS A 67 -3.66 -6.21 -13.17
C HIS A 67 -2.46 -7.05 -12.66
N LEU A 68 -1.24 -6.49 -12.68
CA LEU A 68 -0.04 -7.15 -12.13
C LEU A 68 -0.12 -7.31 -10.62
N ALA A 69 -0.55 -6.26 -9.90
CA ALA A 69 -0.74 -6.31 -8.45
C ALA A 69 -1.93 -7.21 -8.09
N ALA A 70 -3.03 -7.15 -8.85
CA ALA A 70 -4.19 -8.03 -8.66
C ALA A 70 -3.80 -9.53 -8.85
N ALA A 71 -3.00 -9.84 -9.85
CA ALA A 71 -2.47 -11.21 -10.04
C ALA A 71 -1.54 -11.65 -8.90
N GLY A 72 -0.75 -10.70 -8.34
CA GLY A 72 0.03 -10.94 -7.13
C GLY A 72 -0.85 -11.27 -5.93
N LEU A 73 -1.91 -10.49 -5.75
CA LEU A 73 -2.88 -10.70 -4.66
C LEU A 73 -3.57 -12.07 -4.76
N GLU A 74 -3.95 -12.54 -5.95
CA GLU A 74 -4.51 -13.89 -6.16
C GLU A 74 -3.53 -15.00 -5.77
N ARG A 75 -2.23 -14.83 -6.08
CA ARG A 75 -1.22 -15.77 -5.62
C ARG A 75 -1.08 -15.78 -4.10
N ALA A 76 -1.14 -14.61 -3.47
CA ALA A 76 -1.08 -14.48 -2.02
C ALA A 76 -2.27 -15.16 -1.33
N VAL A 77 -3.47 -15.01 -1.87
CA VAL A 77 -4.68 -15.73 -1.42
C VAL A 77 -4.48 -17.24 -1.50
N THR A 78 -3.98 -17.73 -2.64
CA THR A 78 -3.74 -19.16 -2.84
C THR A 78 -2.71 -19.70 -1.85
N LEU A 79 -1.64 -18.96 -1.59
CA LEU A 79 -0.59 -19.34 -0.65
C LEU A 79 -1.14 -19.35 0.79
N LEU A 80 -1.83 -18.28 1.19
CA LEU A 80 -2.42 -18.14 2.52
C LEU A 80 -3.42 -19.26 2.82
N ALA A 81 -4.27 -19.62 1.87
CA ALA A 81 -5.24 -20.71 2.03
C ALA A 81 -4.59 -22.07 2.30
N ARG A 82 -3.36 -22.27 1.84
CA ARG A 82 -2.58 -23.50 2.09
C ARG A 82 -1.89 -23.48 3.45
N GLU A 83 -1.37 -22.34 3.87
CA GLU A 83 -0.54 -22.19 5.08
C GLU A 83 -1.37 -21.93 6.33
N ALA A 84 -2.48 -21.20 6.17
CA ALA A 84 -3.39 -20.85 7.25
C ALA A 84 -4.85 -21.03 6.82
N PRO A 85 -5.36 -22.28 6.67
CA PRO A 85 -6.71 -22.54 6.20
C PRO A 85 -7.76 -21.78 7.00
N GLY A 86 -8.69 -21.15 6.28
CA GLY A 86 -9.78 -20.34 6.87
C GLY A 86 -9.41 -18.87 7.12
N HIS A 87 -8.13 -18.51 7.15
CA HIS A 87 -7.72 -17.10 7.18
C HIS A 87 -7.84 -16.47 5.80
N ARG A 88 -8.11 -15.17 5.76
CA ARG A 88 -8.21 -14.39 4.51
C ARG A 88 -7.44 -13.07 4.62
N LEU A 89 -7.02 -12.56 3.48
CA LEU A 89 -6.53 -11.18 3.37
C LEU A 89 -7.72 -10.21 3.47
N LEU A 90 -7.56 -9.17 4.27
CA LEU A 90 -8.42 -8.00 4.30
C LEU A 90 -7.65 -6.82 3.71
N VAL A 91 -8.12 -6.29 2.58
CA VAL A 91 -7.52 -5.12 1.93
C VAL A 91 -8.08 -3.86 2.58
N LEU A 92 -7.19 -3.05 3.16
CA LEU A 92 -7.50 -1.82 3.89
C LEU A 92 -7.36 -0.58 3.02
N ASP A 93 -6.47 -0.61 2.03
CA ASP A 93 -6.34 0.37 0.96
C ASP A 93 -5.77 -0.28 -0.31
N ALA A 94 -6.12 0.28 -1.48
CA ALA A 94 -5.66 -0.21 -2.78
C ALA A 94 -5.33 0.96 -3.71
N LEU A 95 -6.18 1.28 -4.68
CA LEU A 95 -6.00 2.47 -5.48
C LEU A 95 -6.26 3.71 -4.61
N ARG A 96 -5.24 4.56 -4.47
CA ARG A 96 -5.38 5.87 -3.84
C ARG A 96 -5.09 6.95 -4.89
N PRO A 97 -6.12 7.60 -5.44
CA PRO A 97 -5.93 8.67 -6.44
C PRO A 97 -4.97 9.74 -5.93
N HIS A 98 -4.19 10.32 -6.81
CA HIS A 98 -3.15 11.28 -6.44
C HIS A 98 -3.71 12.50 -5.69
N ARG A 99 -4.93 12.97 -6.07
CA ARG A 99 -5.62 14.05 -5.35
C ARG A 99 -5.93 13.71 -3.89
N VAL A 100 -6.14 12.43 -3.56
CA VAL A 100 -6.32 11.98 -2.18
C VAL A 100 -4.98 11.93 -1.45
N GLN A 101 -3.91 11.49 -2.13
CA GLN A 101 -2.55 11.53 -1.59
C GLN A 101 -2.15 12.95 -1.18
N ILE A 102 -2.52 13.96 -1.97
CA ILE A 102 -2.29 15.38 -1.62
C ILE A 102 -3.04 15.74 -0.34
N GLN A 103 -4.30 15.32 -0.18
CA GLN A 103 -5.08 15.61 1.04
C GLN A 103 -4.45 14.99 2.30
N LEU A 104 -3.92 13.76 2.21
CA LEU A 104 -3.21 13.11 3.32
C LEU A 104 -1.94 13.89 3.68
N TRP A 105 -1.17 14.29 2.68
CA TRP A 105 0.06 15.06 2.85
C TRP A 105 -0.19 16.43 3.49
N ASP A 106 -1.22 17.14 3.03
CA ASP A 106 -1.59 18.45 3.55
C ASP A 106 -2.15 18.36 4.97
N HIS A 107 -2.87 17.28 5.30
CA HIS A 107 -3.37 17.04 6.67
C HIS A 107 -2.23 16.94 7.70
N LEU A 108 -1.07 16.42 7.29
CA LEU A 108 0.10 16.26 8.15
C LEU A 108 1.07 17.45 8.10
N ASP A 109 0.66 18.59 7.50
CA ASP A 109 1.51 19.77 7.42
C ASP A 109 1.91 20.27 8.82
N GLY A 110 3.21 20.58 8.96
CA GLY A 110 3.77 21.03 10.23
C GLY A 110 3.95 19.94 11.29
N THR A 111 3.75 18.65 10.95
CA THR A 111 3.96 17.53 11.87
C THR A 111 5.15 16.65 11.43
N ASP A 112 5.75 15.92 12.38
CA ASP A 112 6.79 14.94 12.10
C ASP A 112 6.24 13.67 11.41
N MET A 113 4.90 13.55 11.31
CA MET A 113 4.22 12.39 10.74
C MET A 113 4.28 12.35 9.21
N ARG A 114 4.66 13.44 8.53
CA ARG A 114 4.84 13.48 7.07
C ARG A 114 5.80 12.40 6.54
N GLN A 115 6.73 11.93 7.36
CA GLN A 115 7.64 10.84 6.98
C GLN A 115 6.93 9.51 6.68
N TYR A 116 5.69 9.33 7.15
CA TYR A 116 4.87 8.13 6.90
C TYR A 116 4.01 8.23 5.64
N VAL A 117 3.92 9.39 5.03
CA VAL A 117 3.10 9.61 3.83
C VAL A 117 4.01 9.96 2.65
N ALA A 118 3.82 9.28 1.50
CA ALA A 118 4.62 9.54 0.32
C ALA A 118 4.45 10.99 -0.16
N ASP A 119 5.58 11.66 -0.46
CA ASP A 119 5.59 13.01 -1.04
C ASP A 119 4.82 13.03 -2.38
N PRO A 120 3.75 13.83 -2.49
CA PRO A 120 2.97 13.94 -3.72
C PRO A 120 3.80 14.34 -4.95
N ALA A 121 4.86 15.14 -4.77
CA ALA A 121 5.75 15.50 -5.86
C ALA A 121 6.43 14.28 -6.51
N ARG A 122 6.63 13.21 -5.74
CA ARG A 122 7.20 11.93 -6.21
C ARG A 122 6.11 10.94 -6.66
N GLY A 123 4.90 11.07 -6.15
CA GLY A 123 3.78 10.15 -6.34
C GLY A 123 3.84 8.92 -5.44
N SER A 124 2.71 8.58 -4.81
CA SER A 124 2.50 7.31 -4.07
C SER A 124 2.34 6.15 -5.04
N ILE A 125 2.84 4.97 -4.66
CA ILE A 125 2.69 3.74 -5.47
C ILE A 125 1.22 3.27 -5.51
N HIS A 126 0.42 3.60 -4.49
CA HIS A 126 -1.03 3.43 -4.51
C HIS A 126 -1.70 4.18 -5.67
N SER A 127 -1.18 5.36 -6.06
CA SER A 127 -1.77 6.14 -7.16
C SER A 127 -1.59 5.50 -8.55
N PHE A 128 -0.81 4.43 -8.63
CA PHE A 128 -0.63 3.61 -9.84
C PHE A 128 -1.37 2.26 -9.74
N GLY A 129 -2.10 2.01 -8.63
CA GLY A 129 -2.70 0.72 -8.34
C GLY A 129 -1.68 -0.41 -8.13
N MET A 130 -0.43 -0.05 -7.81
CA MET A 130 0.70 -0.98 -7.67
C MET A 130 1.12 -1.18 -6.20
N ALA A 131 0.33 -0.68 -5.24
CA ALA A 131 0.47 -0.94 -3.82
C ALA A 131 -0.89 -1.30 -3.22
N LEU A 132 -0.85 -2.01 -2.11
CA LEU A 132 -1.99 -2.26 -1.24
C LEU A 132 -1.56 -2.22 0.22
N ASP A 133 -2.50 -1.82 1.07
CA ASP A 133 -2.42 -1.98 2.51
C ASP A 133 -3.34 -3.14 2.90
N ALA A 134 -2.83 -4.08 3.69
CA ALA A 134 -3.57 -5.29 4.05
C ALA A 134 -3.30 -5.75 5.47
N THR A 135 -4.28 -6.48 6.01
CA THR A 135 -4.15 -7.28 7.23
C THR A 135 -4.73 -8.67 6.99
N LEU A 136 -4.80 -9.47 8.04
CA LEU A 136 -5.40 -10.80 8.04
C LEU A 136 -6.65 -10.82 8.89
N ILE A 137 -7.66 -11.61 8.47
CA ILE A 137 -8.82 -11.97 9.26
C ILE A 137 -8.85 -13.46 9.51
N ASP A 138 -9.32 -13.84 10.71
CA ASP A 138 -9.53 -15.22 11.12
C ASP A 138 -10.77 -15.84 10.45
N PRO A 139 -11.03 -17.16 10.64
CA PRO A 139 -12.22 -17.82 10.11
C PRO A 139 -13.55 -17.24 10.60
N GLN A 140 -13.54 -16.45 11.68
CA GLN A 140 -14.70 -15.74 12.20
C GLN A 140 -14.86 -14.33 11.65
N GLY A 141 -13.93 -13.89 10.79
CA GLY A 141 -13.91 -12.57 10.17
C GLY A 141 -13.34 -11.46 11.06
N ARG A 142 -12.65 -11.79 12.16
CA ARG A 142 -12.01 -10.80 13.04
C ARG A 142 -10.58 -10.54 12.57
N GLU A 143 -10.18 -9.28 12.58
CA GLU A 143 -8.79 -8.91 12.30
C GLU A 143 -7.85 -9.55 13.31
N LEU A 144 -6.72 -10.05 12.82
CA LEU A 144 -5.64 -10.54 13.69
C LEU A 144 -4.93 -9.36 14.35
N ASP A 145 -4.58 -9.54 15.61
CA ASP A 145 -3.80 -8.55 16.36
C ASP A 145 -2.36 -8.47 15.79
N MET A 146 -2.04 -7.33 15.18
CA MET A 146 -0.73 -7.02 14.60
C MET A 146 0.19 -6.22 15.55
N GLY A 147 -0.28 -5.91 16.80
CA GLY A 147 0.47 -5.18 17.81
C GLY A 147 0.45 -3.66 17.66
N SER A 148 0.01 -3.17 16.52
CA SER A 148 -0.37 -1.77 16.26
C SER A 148 -1.46 -1.74 15.20
N GLY A 149 -2.28 -0.70 15.22
CA GLY A 149 -3.35 -0.51 14.23
C GLY A 149 -2.82 -0.13 12.85
N PHE A 150 -3.70 -0.21 11.86
CA PHE A 150 -3.51 0.42 10.55
C PHE A 150 -3.37 1.94 10.74
N ASP A 151 -2.48 2.58 10.00
CA ASP A 151 -2.16 4.02 10.12
C ASP A 151 -1.68 4.47 11.51
N GLU A 152 -1.35 3.56 12.42
CA GLU A 152 -0.71 3.92 13.68
C GLU A 152 0.75 4.30 13.42
N MET A 153 1.00 5.60 13.24
CA MET A 153 2.30 6.18 12.86
C MET A 153 3.28 6.20 14.04
N THR A 154 3.65 5.01 14.54
CA THR A 154 4.57 4.81 15.67
C THR A 154 5.67 3.82 15.33
N GLU A 155 6.75 3.79 16.13
CA GLU A 155 7.81 2.80 15.96
C GLU A 155 7.32 1.35 16.05
N ARG A 156 6.21 1.08 16.76
CA ARG A 156 5.61 -0.27 16.85
C ARG A 156 5.14 -0.78 15.49
N SER A 157 4.81 0.11 14.57
CA SER A 157 4.40 -0.26 13.21
C SER A 157 5.56 -0.65 12.30
N HIS A 158 6.82 -0.42 12.74
CA HIS A 158 8.00 -0.60 11.89
C HIS A 158 8.49 -2.04 11.84
N PRO A 159 8.44 -2.75 10.68
CA PRO A 159 9.02 -4.07 10.50
C PRO A 159 10.50 -4.14 10.89
N ARG A 160 11.29 -3.12 10.55
CA ARG A 160 12.72 -3.05 10.89
C ARG A 160 13.03 -3.06 12.38
N LEU A 161 12.05 -2.78 13.24
CA LEU A 161 12.21 -2.71 14.70
C LEU A 161 11.58 -3.90 15.43
N GLU A 162 10.98 -4.87 14.74
CA GLU A 162 10.28 -6.02 15.32
C GLU A 162 11.16 -6.82 16.29
N ALA A 163 12.41 -7.07 15.94
CA ALA A 163 13.35 -7.78 16.82
C ALA A 163 13.56 -7.03 18.16
N ARG A 164 13.68 -5.69 18.12
CA ARG A 164 13.79 -4.85 19.32
C ARG A 164 12.50 -4.91 20.13
N HIS A 165 11.35 -4.82 19.48
CA HIS A 165 10.05 -4.82 20.14
C HIS A 165 9.73 -6.19 20.79
N LEU A 166 10.12 -7.29 20.17
CA LEU A 166 10.07 -8.63 20.77
C LEU A 166 10.95 -8.71 22.02
N ALA A 167 12.19 -8.25 21.94
CA ALA A 167 13.14 -8.30 23.06
C ALA A 167 12.67 -7.47 24.27
N THR A 168 11.91 -6.40 24.05
CA THR A 168 11.39 -5.49 25.10
C THR A 168 9.96 -5.85 25.55
N GLY A 169 9.30 -6.82 24.90
CA GLY A 169 7.89 -7.15 25.15
C GLY A 169 6.90 -6.13 24.60
N ALA A 170 7.34 -5.13 23.79
CA ALA A 170 6.46 -4.18 23.13
C ALA A 170 5.69 -4.80 21.95
N LEU A 171 6.14 -5.93 21.44
CA LEU A 171 5.47 -6.80 20.48
C LEU A 171 5.46 -8.22 21.04
N THR A 172 4.32 -8.90 21.03
CA THR A 172 4.23 -10.29 21.44
C THR A 172 4.69 -11.23 20.31
N HIS A 173 5.04 -12.46 20.66
CA HIS A 173 5.37 -13.47 19.66
C HIS A 173 4.17 -13.83 18.76
N GLU A 174 2.94 -13.71 19.25
CA GLU A 174 1.73 -13.94 18.47
C GLU A 174 1.54 -12.83 17.42
N GLN A 175 1.61 -11.57 17.83
CA GLN A 175 1.54 -10.41 16.93
C GLN A 175 2.63 -10.47 15.86
N HIS A 176 3.85 -10.84 16.23
CA HIS A 176 4.93 -11.01 15.26
C HIS A 176 4.63 -12.16 14.28
N ARG A 177 4.14 -13.32 14.73
CA ARG A 177 3.74 -14.41 13.82
C ARG A 177 2.64 -13.99 12.85
N ASN A 178 1.68 -13.19 13.30
CA ASN A 178 0.63 -12.65 12.44
C ASN A 178 1.20 -11.77 11.33
N ARG A 179 2.14 -10.87 11.66
CA ARG A 179 2.86 -10.05 10.67
C ARG A 179 3.71 -10.89 9.72
N GLU A 180 4.40 -11.90 10.23
CA GLU A 180 5.20 -12.82 9.41
C GLU A 180 4.32 -13.58 8.41
N LEU A 181 3.15 -14.07 8.84
CA LEU A 181 2.20 -14.76 7.96
C LEU A 181 1.72 -13.84 6.82
N LEU A 182 1.32 -12.60 7.14
CA LEU A 182 0.92 -11.60 6.15
C LEU A 182 2.07 -11.30 5.18
N ARG A 183 3.25 -11.00 5.71
CA ARG A 183 4.45 -10.66 4.94
C ARG A 183 4.86 -11.82 4.04
N HIS A 184 4.86 -13.05 4.57
CA HIS A 184 5.19 -14.22 3.80
C HIS A 184 4.23 -14.42 2.62
N ALA A 185 2.91 -14.35 2.86
CA ALA A 185 1.92 -14.53 1.81
C ALA A 185 2.08 -13.51 0.67
N LEU A 186 2.29 -12.23 1.00
CA LEU A 186 2.42 -11.17 0.00
C LEU A 186 3.80 -11.15 -0.66
N CYS A 187 4.90 -11.27 0.10
CA CYS A 187 6.24 -11.21 -0.48
C CYS A 187 6.56 -12.41 -1.37
N GLN A 188 6.12 -13.63 -1.02
CA GLN A 188 6.25 -14.80 -1.90
C GLN A 188 5.40 -14.71 -3.17
N SER A 189 4.47 -13.75 -3.19
CA SER A 189 3.58 -13.49 -4.32
C SER A 189 4.01 -12.31 -5.20
N GLY A 190 5.21 -11.76 -4.94
CA GLY A 190 5.85 -10.73 -5.75
C GLY A 190 5.73 -9.31 -5.22
N PHE A 191 5.10 -9.10 -4.08
CA PHE A 191 5.11 -7.82 -3.39
C PHE A 191 6.38 -7.62 -2.57
N GLN A 192 6.63 -6.38 -2.18
CA GLN A 192 7.69 -5.97 -1.28
C GLN A 192 7.09 -5.14 -0.15
N GLY A 193 7.36 -5.50 1.10
CA GLY A 193 7.01 -4.68 2.26
C GLY A 193 7.98 -3.50 2.41
N ILE A 194 7.65 -2.59 3.31
CA ILE A 194 8.50 -1.43 3.64
C ILE A 194 8.94 -1.44 5.10
N ASP A 195 9.90 -0.61 5.45
CA ASP A 195 10.59 -0.66 6.75
C ASP A 195 9.81 -0.05 7.91
N ASN A 196 8.80 0.77 7.63
CA ASN A 196 8.11 1.60 8.64
C ASN A 196 6.59 1.34 8.76
N GLU A 197 6.04 0.42 7.95
CA GLU A 197 4.60 0.08 7.96
C GLU A 197 4.44 -1.42 7.71
N TRP A 198 3.88 -2.16 8.69
CA TRP A 198 3.72 -3.62 8.57
C TRP A 198 2.61 -4.01 7.58
N TRP A 199 1.67 -3.11 7.29
CA TRP A 199 0.52 -3.33 6.42
C TRP A 199 0.79 -3.04 4.94
N HIS A 200 1.82 -2.22 4.60
CA HIS A 200 2.05 -1.67 3.27
C HIS A 200 2.92 -2.58 2.39
N PHE A 201 2.42 -2.88 1.19
CA PHE A 201 3.11 -3.74 0.23
C PHE A 201 3.04 -3.16 -1.19
N GLU A 202 4.16 -3.17 -1.89
CA GLU A 202 4.32 -2.60 -3.24
C GLU A 202 4.68 -3.69 -4.25
N MET A 203 4.07 -3.62 -5.43
CA MET A 203 4.44 -4.45 -6.58
C MET A 203 5.44 -3.69 -7.46
N LEU A 204 6.57 -4.31 -7.75
CA LEU A 204 7.68 -3.76 -8.50
C LEU A 204 8.44 -2.63 -7.78
N GLU A 205 9.55 -2.23 -8.38
CA GLU A 205 10.41 -1.16 -7.87
C GLU A 205 9.76 0.21 -8.14
N ARG A 206 9.80 1.10 -7.16
CA ARG A 206 9.11 2.41 -7.16
C ARG A 206 9.44 3.31 -8.34
N GLN A 207 10.73 3.36 -8.73
CA GLN A 207 11.14 4.20 -9.84
C GLN A 207 10.58 3.65 -11.16
N HIS A 208 10.63 2.34 -11.35
CA HIS A 208 10.07 1.68 -12.52
C HIS A 208 8.56 1.93 -12.64
N VAL A 209 7.82 1.83 -11.51
CA VAL A 209 6.39 2.12 -11.49
C VAL A 209 6.11 3.55 -11.92
N ARG A 210 6.79 4.53 -11.35
CA ARG A 210 6.60 5.96 -11.67
C ARG A 210 6.93 6.32 -13.11
N GLU A 211 7.85 5.61 -13.73
CA GLU A 211 8.30 5.91 -15.12
C GLU A 211 7.43 5.21 -16.17
N ARG A 212 6.76 4.12 -15.84
CA ARG A 212 6.17 3.22 -16.83
C ARG A 212 4.67 3.05 -16.72
N PHE A 213 4.07 3.43 -15.60
CA PHE A 213 2.66 3.16 -15.35
C PHE A 213 1.84 4.45 -15.31
N VAL A 214 0.54 4.31 -15.58
CA VAL A 214 -0.42 5.42 -15.53
C VAL A 214 -0.67 5.80 -14.07
N ARG A 215 -0.53 7.09 -13.75
CA ARG A 215 -0.93 7.63 -12.46
C ARG A 215 -2.40 8.03 -12.49
N VAL A 216 -3.14 7.58 -11.50
CA VAL A 216 -4.56 7.90 -11.32
C VAL A 216 -4.70 9.16 -10.45
N GLU A 217 -5.48 10.15 -10.98
CA GLU A 217 -5.74 11.45 -10.35
C GLU A 217 -7.07 11.48 -9.56
#